data_9d7cd05365a58e2450c5e422646bfa22
#
_entry.id   9d7cd05365a58e2450c5e422646bfa22
#
_cell.length_a   1.000
_cell.length_b   1.000
_cell.length_c   1.000
_cell.angle_alpha   90.00
_cell.angle_beta   90.00
_cell.angle_gamma   90.00
#
_symmetry.space_group_name_H-M   'P 1'
#
loop_
_entity.id
_entity.type
_entity.pdbx_description
1 polymer ?
#
loop_
_entity_poly.entity_id
_entity_poly.type
_entity_poly.pdbx_seq_one_letter_code
_entity_poly.pdbx_strand_id
1 'polypeptide(L)'
;EMCIRDSASLDIDICVLLKQTNKVFKIEKHVHSYPHCWRTDKPVLYYPLDSWFIRTTACRDRMIELNNTINWKPQSTGSGRFGKWLENLQDWNLSRSRYWGTPLPIWRTEDGSEEICIGSVEELYNEIEKSITAGLMNENPYKKEGFVPGEYTAENYDKIDLHRPYVDGIVLVSPSGKPMKRESDLIDVWFDSGAMPYAVSYT
;
A
#
# COMPACT_ATOMS: atom_id res chain seq x y z
N GLU A 1 19.12 2.21 16.87
CA GLU A 1 19.51 1.82 15.50
C GLU A 1 19.38 0.32 15.39
N MET A 2 18.40 -0.16 14.65
CA MET A 2 18.36 -1.57 14.26
C MET A 2 19.45 -1.80 13.23
N CYS A 3 20.41 -2.67 13.55
CA CYS A 3 21.37 -3.14 12.56
C CYS A 3 20.62 -3.97 11.52
N ILE A 4 20.36 -3.38 10.38
CA ILE A 4 19.74 -4.04 9.25
C ILE A 4 20.80 -4.77 8.49
N ARG A 5 20.57 -6.06 8.27
CA ARG A 5 21.47 -6.91 7.50
C ARG A 5 21.26 -6.63 6.01
N ASP A 6 22.13 -5.86 5.42
CA ASP A 6 22.10 -5.49 4.01
C ASP A 6 23.12 -6.24 3.13
N SER A 7 23.97 -7.08 3.77
CA SER A 7 24.97 -7.90 3.08
C SER A 7 25.20 -9.24 3.78
N ALA A 8 25.32 -10.32 2.99
CA ALA A 8 25.67 -11.64 3.50
C ALA A 8 27.10 -11.74 4.09
N SER A 9 27.97 -10.78 3.79
CA SER A 9 29.33 -10.70 4.34
C SER A 9 29.36 -10.06 5.73
N LEU A 10 28.34 -9.32 6.11
CA LEU A 10 28.28 -8.58 7.38
C LEU A 10 28.41 -9.50 8.62
N ASP A 11 27.92 -10.73 8.54
CA ASP A 11 28.04 -11.70 9.62
C ASP A 11 29.51 -12.02 9.96
N ILE A 12 30.36 -12.15 8.92
CA ILE A 12 31.78 -12.43 9.08
C ILE A 12 32.44 -11.22 9.72
N ASP A 13 32.12 -10.01 9.26
CA ASP A 13 32.70 -8.78 9.79
C ASP A 13 32.32 -8.57 11.27
N ILE A 14 31.07 -8.85 11.63
CA ILE A 14 30.61 -8.82 13.04
C ILE A 14 31.34 -9.84 13.87
N CYS A 15 31.50 -11.07 13.40
CA CYS A 15 32.27 -12.10 14.12
C CYS A 15 33.74 -11.70 14.34
N VAL A 16 34.36 -11.10 13.33
CA VAL A 16 35.75 -10.59 13.43
C VAL A 16 35.84 -9.46 14.45
N LEU A 17 34.94 -8.47 14.38
CA LEU A 17 34.87 -7.34 15.31
C LEU A 17 34.69 -7.81 16.76
N LEU A 18 33.72 -8.71 17.00
CA LEU A 18 33.47 -9.25 18.33
C LEU A 18 34.68 -10.05 18.88
N LYS A 19 35.38 -10.77 18.01
CA LYS A 19 36.64 -11.48 18.40
C LYS A 19 37.73 -10.49 18.77
N GLN A 20 37.94 -9.45 17.97
CA GLN A 20 38.95 -8.42 18.22
C GLN A 20 38.69 -7.63 19.52
N THR A 21 37.42 -7.41 19.84
CA THR A 21 37.00 -6.69 21.05
C THR A 21 36.81 -7.57 22.27
N ASN A 22 37.14 -8.86 22.18
CA ASN A 22 37.03 -9.85 23.28
C ASN A 22 35.60 -10.01 23.81
N LYS A 23 34.60 -9.84 22.95
CA LYS A 23 33.16 -9.90 23.26
C LYS A 23 32.47 -11.16 22.74
N VAL A 24 33.21 -12.10 22.17
CA VAL A 24 32.66 -13.36 21.64
C VAL A 24 32.99 -14.51 22.56
N PHE A 25 32.01 -15.34 22.89
CA PHE A 25 32.22 -16.57 23.64
C PHE A 25 32.63 -17.73 22.70
N LYS A 26 31.95 -17.90 21.57
CA LYS A 26 32.17 -18.97 20.60
C LYS A 26 31.70 -18.54 19.21
N ILE A 27 32.42 -18.98 18.19
CA ILE A 27 32.00 -18.84 16.78
C ILE A 27 31.88 -20.24 16.20
N GLU A 28 30.70 -20.57 15.66
CA GLU A 28 30.43 -21.84 15.00
C GLU A 28 29.80 -21.63 13.63
N LYS A 29 30.17 -22.46 12.68
CA LYS A 29 29.48 -22.51 11.39
C LYS A 29 28.25 -23.41 11.53
N HIS A 30 27.07 -22.83 11.31
CA HIS A 30 25.80 -23.56 11.30
C HIS A 30 25.20 -23.59 9.89
N VAL A 31 24.85 -24.78 9.41
CA VAL A 31 24.20 -24.97 8.12
C VAL A 31 22.70 -25.12 8.37
N HIS A 32 21.92 -24.23 7.78
CA HIS A 32 20.46 -24.25 7.89
C HIS A 32 19.82 -23.82 6.55
N SER A 33 18.53 -24.11 6.40
CA SER A 33 17.74 -23.62 5.27
C SER A 33 17.61 -22.11 5.34
N TYR A 34 17.85 -21.44 4.22
CA TYR A 34 17.68 -20.00 4.10
C TYR A 34 16.73 -19.68 2.91
N PRO A 35 15.77 -18.77 3.06
CA PRO A 35 14.85 -18.45 1.98
C PRO A 35 15.57 -17.76 0.83
N HIS A 36 15.30 -18.24 -0.38
CA HIS A 36 15.80 -17.68 -1.63
C HIS A 36 14.67 -17.16 -2.49
N CYS A 37 14.95 -16.13 -3.26
CA CYS A 37 14.00 -15.59 -4.23
C CYS A 37 13.76 -16.61 -5.35
N TRP A 38 12.54 -17.07 -5.53
CA TRP A 38 12.18 -18.08 -6.51
C TRP A 38 12.44 -17.69 -7.98
N ARG A 39 12.65 -16.40 -8.28
CA ARG A 39 12.98 -15.90 -9.61
C ARG A 39 14.47 -15.82 -9.90
N THR A 40 15.27 -15.48 -8.91
CA THR A 40 16.70 -15.15 -9.07
C THR A 40 17.61 -16.13 -8.34
N ASP A 41 17.04 -17.02 -7.55
CA ASP A 41 17.75 -17.96 -6.66
C ASP A 41 18.78 -17.29 -5.71
N LYS A 42 18.60 -15.99 -5.46
CA LYS A 42 19.45 -15.24 -4.54
C LYS A 42 18.84 -15.24 -3.14
N PRO A 43 19.67 -15.22 -2.08
CA PRO A 43 19.17 -15.14 -0.71
C PRO A 43 18.34 -13.87 -0.50
N VAL A 44 17.25 -14.01 0.26
CA VAL A 44 16.35 -12.91 0.61
C VAL A 44 16.90 -12.17 1.81
N LEU A 45 17.04 -10.84 1.72
CA LEU A 45 17.41 -9.99 2.84
C LEU A 45 16.15 -9.35 3.44
N TYR A 46 16.12 -9.26 4.76
CA TYR A 46 15.05 -8.57 5.49
C TYR A 46 15.54 -7.18 5.86
N TYR A 47 14.91 -6.16 5.30
CA TYR A 47 15.14 -4.78 5.71
C TYR A 47 13.83 -3.99 5.67
N PRO A 48 13.66 -2.94 6.49
CA PRO A 48 12.45 -2.13 6.50
C PRO A 48 12.33 -1.32 5.22
N LEU A 49 11.10 -1.23 4.73
CA LEU A 49 10.68 -0.38 3.63
C LEU A 49 9.58 0.52 4.14
N ASP A 50 9.61 1.78 3.74
CA ASP A 50 8.47 2.67 3.95
C ASP A 50 7.28 2.11 3.19
N SER A 51 6.14 2.07 3.86
CA SER A 51 4.93 1.46 3.33
C SER A 51 3.69 2.21 3.83
N TRP A 52 2.62 2.14 3.05
CA TRP A 52 1.33 2.69 3.43
C TRP A 52 0.50 1.63 4.16
N PHE A 53 -0.13 2.07 5.25
CA PHE A 53 -0.94 1.20 6.10
C PHE A 53 -2.36 1.74 6.26
N ILE A 54 -3.33 0.82 6.30
CA ILE A 54 -4.65 1.13 6.84
C ILE A 54 -4.60 0.86 8.34
N ARG A 55 -4.97 1.86 9.16
CA ARG A 55 -5.10 1.70 10.61
C ARG A 55 -6.35 0.87 10.96
N THR A 56 -6.31 -0.43 10.66
CA THR A 56 -7.41 -1.36 10.96
C THR A 56 -7.64 -1.50 12.46
N THR A 57 -6.61 -1.29 13.27
CA THR A 57 -6.71 -1.29 14.73
C THR A 57 -7.65 -0.23 15.29
N ALA A 58 -7.89 0.86 14.55
CA ALA A 58 -8.87 1.89 14.93
C ALA A 58 -10.32 1.37 14.98
N CYS A 59 -10.63 0.32 14.21
CA CYS A 59 -11.96 -0.29 14.14
C CYS A 59 -12.04 -1.63 14.89
N ARG A 60 -10.96 -2.08 15.52
CA ARG A 60 -10.84 -3.42 16.15
C ARG A 60 -11.97 -3.72 17.11
N ASP A 61 -12.20 -2.84 18.07
CA ASP A 61 -13.18 -3.08 19.14
C ASP A 61 -14.61 -3.16 18.57
N ARG A 62 -14.90 -2.32 17.57
CA ARG A 62 -16.18 -2.37 16.87
C ARG A 62 -16.35 -3.66 16.03
N MET A 63 -15.28 -4.14 15.41
CA MET A 63 -15.30 -5.41 14.68
C MET A 63 -15.55 -6.60 15.63
N ILE A 64 -14.94 -6.60 16.83
CA ILE A 64 -15.17 -7.63 17.85
C ILE A 64 -16.63 -7.59 18.31
N GLU A 65 -17.17 -6.41 18.61
CA GLU A 65 -18.57 -6.24 18.98
C GLU A 65 -19.50 -6.82 17.91
N LEU A 66 -19.31 -6.43 16.64
CA LEU A 66 -20.10 -6.92 15.52
C LEU A 66 -19.96 -8.43 15.29
N ASN A 67 -18.76 -8.98 15.44
CA ASN A 67 -18.52 -10.44 15.37
C ASN A 67 -19.37 -11.21 16.37
N ASN A 68 -19.55 -10.66 17.57
CA ASN A 68 -20.38 -11.30 18.62
C ASN A 68 -21.88 -11.29 18.31
N THR A 69 -22.33 -10.48 17.36
CA THR A 69 -23.75 -10.47 16.91
C THR A 69 -24.05 -11.51 15.85
N ILE A 70 -23.03 -12.11 15.24
CA ILE A 70 -23.18 -13.06 14.13
C ILE A 70 -23.55 -14.45 14.69
N ASN A 71 -24.56 -15.06 14.10
CA ASN A 71 -24.93 -16.46 14.41
C ASN A 71 -24.03 -17.44 13.65
N TRP A 72 -22.82 -17.62 14.18
CA TRP A 72 -21.83 -18.52 13.59
C TRP A 72 -22.24 -19.99 13.70
N LYS A 73 -22.04 -20.75 12.61
CA LYS A 73 -22.23 -22.19 12.55
C LYS A 73 -21.01 -22.89 11.95
N PRO A 74 -20.17 -23.57 12.74
CA PRO A 74 -20.29 -23.73 14.21
C PRO A 74 -19.92 -22.44 14.97
N GLN A 75 -20.46 -22.25 16.16
CA GLN A 75 -20.21 -21.08 17.02
C GLN A 75 -18.72 -20.88 17.32
N SER A 76 -17.95 -21.96 17.40
CA SER A 76 -16.51 -21.94 17.64
C SER A 76 -15.70 -21.17 16.56
N THR A 77 -16.26 -20.96 15.37
CA THR A 77 -15.61 -20.15 14.34
C THR A 77 -15.51 -18.68 14.78
N GLY A 78 -16.60 -18.11 15.28
CA GLY A 78 -16.66 -16.73 15.73
C GLY A 78 -15.90 -16.46 17.02
N SER A 79 -16.05 -17.33 18.03
CA SER A 79 -15.36 -17.20 19.33
C SER A 79 -13.93 -17.75 19.35
N GLY A 80 -13.60 -18.61 18.38
CA GLY A 80 -12.29 -19.27 18.27
C GLY A 80 -11.34 -18.53 17.34
N ARG A 81 -11.04 -19.14 16.19
CA ARG A 81 -9.99 -18.66 15.28
C ARG A 81 -10.24 -17.22 14.79
N PHE A 82 -11.45 -16.92 14.35
CA PHE A 82 -11.77 -15.59 13.80
C PHE A 82 -11.81 -14.53 14.90
N GLY A 83 -12.47 -14.81 16.04
CA GLY A 83 -12.50 -13.87 17.18
C GLY A 83 -11.11 -13.55 17.70
N LYS A 84 -10.26 -14.58 17.89
CA LYS A 84 -8.88 -14.39 18.32
C LYS A 84 -8.04 -13.60 17.29
N TRP A 85 -8.30 -13.77 16.00
CA TRP A 85 -7.66 -12.96 14.96
C TRP A 85 -8.05 -11.50 15.07
N LEU A 86 -9.33 -11.19 15.32
CA LEU A 86 -9.80 -9.82 15.55
C LEU A 86 -9.20 -9.19 16.82
N GLU A 87 -9.09 -9.95 17.91
CA GLU A 87 -8.47 -9.48 19.17
C GLU A 87 -7.00 -9.09 18.95
N ASN A 88 -6.29 -9.80 18.08
CA ASN A 88 -4.89 -9.59 17.75
C ASN A 88 -4.69 -8.83 16.43
N LEU A 89 -5.70 -8.08 15.97
CA LEU A 89 -5.66 -7.36 14.72
C LEU A 89 -4.48 -6.38 14.68
N GLN A 90 -3.72 -6.43 13.59
CA GLN A 90 -2.63 -5.51 13.28
C GLN A 90 -3.05 -4.57 12.15
N ASP A 91 -2.42 -3.40 12.06
CA ASP A 91 -2.61 -2.50 10.93
C ASP A 91 -2.20 -3.19 9.62
N TRP A 92 -2.98 -2.96 8.59
CA TRP A 92 -2.79 -3.63 7.30
C TRP A 92 -1.79 -2.87 6.43
N ASN A 93 -0.65 -3.49 6.15
CA ASN A 93 0.27 -3.00 5.13
C ASN A 93 -0.41 -3.14 3.75
N LEU A 94 -0.86 -2.00 3.22
CA LEU A 94 -1.66 -1.92 1.99
C LEU A 94 -0.80 -1.82 0.74
N SER A 95 0.32 -1.10 0.80
CA SER A 95 1.10 -0.79 -0.40
C SER A 95 1.95 -1.95 -0.90
N ARG A 96 2.10 -2.03 -2.23
CA ARG A 96 2.94 -3.01 -2.91
C ARG A 96 3.79 -2.34 -3.96
N SER A 97 5.10 -2.51 -3.88
CA SER A 97 6.07 -2.08 -4.89
C SER A 97 6.01 -2.99 -6.11
N ARG A 98 4.99 -2.82 -6.93
CA ARG A 98 4.72 -3.59 -8.15
C ARG A 98 4.44 -2.65 -9.31
N TYR A 99 4.53 -3.18 -10.55
CA TYR A 99 4.23 -2.38 -11.72
C TYR A 99 2.74 -2.42 -12.08
N TRP A 100 2.10 -3.60 -12.05
CA TRP A 100 0.71 -3.80 -12.46
C TRP A 100 -0.20 -4.10 -11.27
N GLY A 101 -1.33 -3.41 -11.23
CA GLY A 101 -2.38 -3.51 -10.23
C GLY A 101 -3.07 -2.17 -10.00
N THR A 102 -3.95 -2.10 -9.02
CA THR A 102 -4.66 -0.88 -8.64
C THR A 102 -3.70 0.15 -8.03
N PRO A 103 -3.50 1.33 -8.64
CA PRO A 103 -2.61 2.36 -8.11
C PRO A 103 -3.08 2.92 -6.78
N LEU A 104 -2.13 3.25 -5.91
CA LEU A 104 -2.44 3.96 -4.67
C LEU A 104 -2.90 5.39 -5.02
N PRO A 105 -4.10 5.83 -4.60
CA PRO A 105 -4.66 7.12 -4.98
C PRO A 105 -4.15 8.27 -4.10
N ILE A 106 -2.85 8.32 -3.85
CA ILE A 106 -2.21 9.31 -2.99
C ILE A 106 -1.22 10.13 -3.80
N TRP A 107 -1.37 11.44 -3.76
CA TRP A 107 -0.43 12.41 -4.31
C TRP A 107 0.26 13.16 -3.19
N ARG A 108 1.56 13.40 -3.37
CA ARG A 108 2.42 13.95 -2.33
C ARG A 108 3.43 14.93 -2.91
N THR A 109 3.76 15.98 -2.15
CA THR A 109 4.90 16.86 -2.46
C THR A 109 6.22 16.10 -2.32
N GLU A 110 7.25 16.53 -3.01
CA GLU A 110 8.57 15.87 -2.98
C GLU A 110 9.18 15.85 -1.57
N ASP A 111 8.93 16.88 -0.78
CA ASP A 111 9.36 16.98 0.61
C ASP A 111 8.45 16.22 1.60
N GLY A 112 7.36 15.64 1.10
CA GLY A 112 6.39 14.88 1.90
C GLY A 112 5.60 15.71 2.90
N SER A 113 5.64 17.05 2.80
CA SER A 113 4.96 17.95 3.76
C SER A 113 3.46 18.07 3.53
N GLU A 114 3.00 17.82 2.31
CA GLU A 114 1.58 17.89 1.93
C GLU A 114 1.22 16.66 1.10
N GLU A 115 0.05 16.13 1.36
CA GLU A 115 -0.47 14.96 0.67
C GLU A 115 -1.99 15.01 0.53
N ILE A 116 -2.52 14.35 -0.50
CA ILE A 116 -3.95 14.19 -0.72
C ILE A 116 -4.24 12.74 -1.12
N CYS A 117 -5.27 12.16 -0.52
CA CYS A 117 -5.82 10.87 -0.92
C CYS A 117 -7.11 11.13 -1.71
N ILE A 118 -7.13 10.71 -2.96
CA ILE A 118 -8.26 10.92 -3.88
C ILE A 118 -9.28 9.79 -3.67
N GLY A 119 -10.51 10.16 -3.35
CA GLY A 119 -11.59 9.22 -3.04
C GLY A 119 -12.50 8.87 -4.22
N SER A 120 -12.41 9.61 -5.35
CA SER A 120 -13.22 9.33 -6.53
C SER A 120 -12.60 9.86 -7.82
N VAL A 121 -13.05 9.35 -8.97
CA VAL A 121 -12.62 9.84 -10.29
C VAL A 121 -13.04 11.28 -10.52
N GLU A 122 -14.21 11.66 -10.04
CA GLU A 122 -14.70 13.04 -10.13
C GLU A 122 -13.83 14.00 -9.31
N GLU A 123 -13.41 13.60 -8.12
CA GLU A 123 -12.48 14.37 -7.32
C GLU A 123 -11.13 14.52 -8.05
N LEU A 124 -10.59 13.41 -8.60
CA LEU A 124 -9.37 13.46 -9.39
C LEU A 124 -9.49 14.42 -10.59
N TYR A 125 -10.59 14.34 -11.31
CA TYR A 125 -10.88 15.25 -12.42
C TYR A 125 -10.82 16.72 -11.98
N ASN A 126 -11.48 17.06 -10.88
CA ASN A 126 -11.52 18.41 -10.35
C ASN A 126 -10.15 18.90 -9.85
N GLU A 127 -9.36 18.03 -9.21
CA GLU A 127 -8.00 18.37 -8.79
C GLU A 127 -7.05 18.58 -9.99
N ILE A 128 -7.24 17.83 -11.09
CA ILE A 128 -6.52 18.08 -12.34
C ILE A 128 -6.87 19.46 -12.92
N GLU A 129 -8.14 19.88 -12.93
CA GLU A 129 -8.56 21.21 -13.40
C GLU A 129 -7.92 22.34 -12.56
N LYS A 130 -7.80 22.14 -11.23
CA LYS A 130 -7.05 23.07 -10.36
C LYS A 130 -5.57 23.13 -10.74
N SER A 131 -4.96 22.00 -11.05
CA SER A 131 -3.56 21.91 -11.44
C SER A 131 -3.28 22.58 -12.79
N ILE A 132 -4.24 22.51 -13.72
CA ILE A 132 -4.17 23.26 -14.99
C ILE A 132 -4.24 24.75 -14.72
N THR A 133 -5.16 25.18 -13.87
CA THR A 133 -5.29 26.60 -13.47
C THR A 133 -4.03 27.12 -12.80
N ALA A 134 -3.34 26.27 -12.04
CA ALA A 134 -2.05 26.59 -11.40
C ALA A 134 -0.85 26.49 -12.36
N GLY A 135 -1.05 26.07 -13.62
CA GLY A 135 0.01 25.93 -14.62
C GLY A 135 0.92 24.71 -14.44
N LEU A 136 0.51 23.73 -13.65
CA LEU A 136 1.28 22.49 -13.41
C LEU A 136 0.95 21.41 -14.44
N MET A 137 -0.21 21.47 -15.08
CA MET A 137 -0.62 20.60 -16.17
C MET A 137 -1.15 21.42 -17.34
N ASN A 138 -0.99 20.93 -18.58
CA ASN A 138 -1.45 21.62 -19.78
C ASN A 138 -2.89 21.28 -20.16
N GLU A 139 -3.30 20.03 -19.94
CA GLU A 139 -4.64 19.52 -20.28
C GLU A 139 -5.09 18.47 -19.27
N ASN A 140 -6.41 18.28 -19.17
CA ASN A 140 -6.98 17.16 -18.41
C ASN A 140 -7.13 15.95 -19.35
N PRO A 141 -6.39 14.85 -19.10
CA PRO A 141 -6.45 13.68 -19.96
C PRO A 141 -7.87 13.07 -20.02
N TYR A 142 -8.62 13.09 -18.94
CA TYR A 142 -9.96 12.51 -18.88
C TYR A 142 -10.99 13.34 -19.66
N LYS A 143 -10.83 14.66 -19.67
CA LYS A 143 -11.66 15.55 -20.50
C LYS A 143 -11.42 15.32 -21.99
N LYS A 144 -10.16 15.06 -22.36
CA LYS A 144 -9.80 14.75 -23.75
C LYS A 144 -10.42 13.45 -24.24
N GLU A 145 -10.51 12.44 -23.39
CA GLU A 145 -11.19 11.17 -23.69
C GLU A 145 -12.72 11.27 -23.59
N GLY A 146 -13.25 12.42 -23.23
CA GLY A 146 -14.69 12.70 -23.19
C GLY A 146 -15.38 12.15 -21.93
N PHE A 147 -14.64 11.97 -20.84
CA PHE A 147 -15.21 11.64 -19.54
C PHE A 147 -16.06 12.82 -19.00
N VAL A 148 -17.24 12.52 -18.50
CA VAL A 148 -18.18 13.50 -17.93
C VAL A 148 -18.32 13.26 -16.43
N PRO A 149 -17.82 14.18 -15.57
CA PRO A 149 -18.00 14.07 -14.13
C PRO A 149 -19.50 14.03 -13.74
N GLY A 150 -19.85 13.14 -12.80
CA GLY A 150 -21.22 12.98 -12.34
C GLY A 150 -22.10 12.06 -13.20
N GLU A 151 -21.59 11.53 -14.31
CA GLU A 151 -22.26 10.51 -15.12
C GLU A 151 -21.75 9.12 -14.76
N TYR A 152 -22.54 8.35 -13.99
CA TYR A 152 -22.17 7.04 -13.43
C TYR A 152 -22.61 5.88 -14.35
N THR A 153 -22.25 5.96 -15.63
CA THR A 153 -22.51 4.89 -16.62
C THR A 153 -21.23 4.12 -16.93
N ALA A 154 -21.36 2.84 -17.27
CA ALA A 154 -20.20 2.03 -17.65
C ALA A 154 -19.49 2.63 -18.87
N GLU A 155 -20.26 3.09 -19.86
CA GLU A 155 -19.74 3.71 -21.09
C GLU A 155 -18.92 4.98 -20.81
N ASN A 156 -19.23 5.72 -19.75
CA ASN A 156 -18.46 6.90 -19.34
C ASN A 156 -17.15 6.49 -18.66
N TYR A 157 -17.20 5.48 -17.81
CA TYR A 157 -16.00 4.99 -17.10
C TYR A 157 -15.06 4.19 -18.00
N ASP A 158 -15.54 3.55 -19.07
CA ASP A 158 -14.72 2.85 -20.07
C ASP A 158 -13.80 3.78 -20.88
N LYS A 159 -14.05 5.11 -20.82
CA LYS A 159 -13.24 6.12 -21.50
C LYS A 159 -11.93 6.43 -20.79
N ILE A 160 -11.75 5.98 -19.55
CA ILE A 160 -10.59 6.31 -18.73
C ILE A 160 -9.89 5.05 -18.25
N ASP A 161 -8.58 5.16 -18.11
CA ASP A 161 -7.75 4.11 -17.52
C ASP A 161 -6.98 4.68 -16.32
N LEU A 162 -7.21 4.10 -15.14
CA LEU A 162 -6.57 4.50 -13.89
C LEU A 162 -5.32 3.67 -13.57
N HIS A 163 -4.94 2.72 -14.43
CA HIS A 163 -3.73 1.95 -14.26
C HIS A 163 -2.46 2.74 -14.59
N ARG A 164 -1.33 2.23 -14.16
CA ARG A 164 -0.04 2.68 -14.65
C ARG A 164 0.13 2.24 -16.11
N PRO A 165 0.77 3.06 -16.97
CA PRO A 165 1.44 4.33 -16.66
C PRO A 165 0.54 5.57 -16.74
N TYR A 166 -0.74 5.43 -17.09
CA TYR A 166 -1.63 6.55 -17.43
C TYR A 166 -1.80 7.54 -16.27
N VAL A 167 -2.03 7.04 -15.07
CA VAL A 167 -2.25 7.87 -13.88
C VAL A 167 -0.94 8.49 -13.35
N ASP A 168 0.21 7.93 -13.67
CA ASP A 168 1.52 8.41 -13.16
C ASP A 168 1.93 9.76 -13.74
N GLY A 169 1.36 10.15 -14.90
CA GLY A 169 1.58 11.45 -15.52
C GLY A 169 0.80 12.61 -14.90
N ILE A 170 -0.09 12.32 -13.97
CA ILE A 170 -0.94 13.33 -13.33
C ILE A 170 -0.19 14.00 -12.19
N VAL A 171 -0.06 15.33 -12.28
CA VAL A 171 0.52 16.18 -11.23
C VAL A 171 -0.59 17.03 -10.63
N LEU A 172 -0.78 16.95 -9.32
CA LEU A 172 -1.77 17.76 -8.61
C LEU A 172 -1.12 18.97 -7.93
N VAL A 173 -1.92 19.98 -7.64
CA VAL A 173 -1.47 21.17 -6.93
C VAL A 173 -1.79 21.05 -5.45
N SER A 174 -0.79 21.26 -4.59
CA SER A 174 -0.99 21.28 -3.15
C SER A 174 -1.65 22.60 -2.68
N PRO A 175 -2.19 22.67 -1.45
CA PRO A 175 -2.69 23.91 -0.86
C PRO A 175 -1.67 25.05 -0.85
N SER A 176 -0.38 24.75 -0.75
CA SER A 176 0.72 25.73 -0.83
C SER A 176 1.14 26.08 -2.26
N GLY A 177 0.52 25.49 -3.29
CA GLY A 177 0.86 25.69 -4.70
C GLY A 177 2.02 24.82 -5.22
N LYS A 178 2.53 23.89 -4.42
CA LYS A 178 3.61 22.98 -4.84
C LYS A 178 3.07 21.82 -5.69
N PRO A 179 3.87 21.28 -6.62
CA PRO A 179 3.49 20.09 -7.37
C PRO A 179 3.48 18.84 -6.47
N MET A 180 2.43 18.04 -6.58
CA MET A 180 2.31 16.73 -5.95
C MET A 180 2.32 15.64 -7.03
N LYS A 181 3.11 14.61 -6.81
CA LYS A 181 3.17 13.42 -7.65
C LYS A 181 2.53 12.24 -6.95
N ARG A 182 1.96 11.32 -7.74
CA ARG A 182 1.36 10.11 -7.20
C ARG A 182 2.44 9.21 -6.56
N GLU A 183 2.10 8.58 -5.44
CA GLU A 183 2.92 7.52 -4.84
C GLU A 183 3.05 6.35 -5.81
N SER A 184 4.29 5.85 -5.99
CA SER A 184 4.58 4.84 -7.01
C SER A 184 3.99 3.47 -6.72
N ASP A 185 3.67 3.18 -5.48
CA ASP A 185 3.12 1.91 -5.03
C ASP A 185 1.70 1.65 -5.54
N LEU A 186 1.34 0.38 -5.49
CA LEU A 186 0.00 -0.15 -5.78
C LEU A 186 -0.68 -0.60 -4.50
N ILE A 187 -1.98 -0.80 -4.58
CA ILE A 187 -2.79 -1.38 -3.51
C ILE A 187 -2.63 -2.91 -3.52
N ASP A 188 -2.63 -3.53 -2.35
CA ASP A 188 -2.70 -4.98 -2.19
C ASP A 188 -3.97 -5.53 -2.86
N VAL A 189 -3.83 -6.56 -3.68
CA VAL A 189 -4.95 -7.22 -4.39
C VAL A 189 -6.06 -7.72 -3.45
N TRP A 190 -5.75 -7.98 -2.19
CA TRP A 190 -6.76 -8.34 -1.19
C TRP A 190 -7.72 -7.19 -0.87
N PHE A 191 -7.35 -5.96 -1.18
CA PHE A 191 -8.26 -4.82 -1.09
C PHE A 191 -9.41 -4.95 -2.09
N ASP A 192 -9.13 -5.38 -3.31
CA ASP A 192 -10.16 -5.59 -4.34
C ASP A 192 -11.18 -6.64 -3.87
N SER A 193 -10.70 -7.74 -3.30
CA SER A 193 -11.58 -8.76 -2.69
C SER A 193 -12.40 -8.21 -1.52
N GLY A 194 -11.79 -7.39 -0.66
CA GLY A 194 -12.45 -6.75 0.48
C GLY A 194 -13.47 -5.69 0.07
N ALA A 195 -13.29 -5.08 -1.10
CA ALA A 195 -14.20 -4.07 -1.66
C ALA A 195 -15.44 -4.67 -2.34
N MET A 196 -15.53 -6.00 -2.48
CA MET A 196 -16.63 -6.69 -3.16
C MET A 196 -18.03 -6.22 -2.74
N PRO A 197 -18.35 -5.97 -1.45
CA PRO A 197 -19.67 -5.48 -1.05
C PRO A 197 -20.05 -4.11 -1.66
N TYR A 198 -19.05 -3.34 -2.13
CA TYR A 198 -19.24 -2.04 -2.77
C TYR A 198 -19.10 -2.12 -4.29
N ALA A 199 -18.22 -3.01 -4.79
CA ALA A 199 -17.92 -3.13 -6.21
C ALA A 199 -18.91 -4.00 -6.97
N VAL A 200 -19.57 -4.95 -6.31
CA VAL A 200 -20.57 -5.85 -6.89
C VAL A 200 -21.90 -5.61 -6.20
N SER A 201 -22.77 -4.86 -6.85
CA SER A 201 -24.15 -4.68 -6.39
C SER A 201 -24.94 -5.97 -6.69
N TYR A 202 -25.26 -6.70 -5.67
CA TYR A 202 -26.28 -7.76 -5.74
C TYR A 202 -27.65 -7.11 -5.54
N THR A 203 -28.27 -6.73 -6.61
CA THR A 203 -29.72 -6.39 -6.65
C THR A 203 -30.53 -7.63 -6.93
#